data_a409568401672515dbd068bdd8912e78
#
_entry.id   a409568401672515dbd068bdd8912e78
#
_cell.length_a   1.000
_cell.length_b   1.000
_cell.length_c   1.000
_cell.angle_alpha   90.00
_cell.angle_beta   90.00
_cell.angle_gamma   90.00
#
_symmetry.space_group_name_H-M   'P 1'
#
loop_
_entity.id
_entity.type
_entity.pdbx_description
1 polymer ?
#
loop_
_entity_poly.entity_id
_entity_poly.type
_entity_poly.pdbx_seq_one_letter_code
_entity_poly.pdbx_strand_id
1 'polypeptide(L)'
;MKIIAYGVRKDELPFFEKFADQFGIEYATTAKELNNETAKLAKGFDAVSLYTATTESNDAWEKFEEYDIKYVTVRTAGFDAVDIDRAKKHHIKISNVPQYSPSAIAEFAVAMTLAVLRKIPLALERAKVQDFSVEGLLGKELNQMTIGVIGTGRIGMTTAKVFNAFGSKVIGYDVFQNEEAKKVLEYKSLDDVFANSDI
;
A
#
# COMPACT_ATOMS: atom_id res chain seq x y z
N MET A 1 20.38 -19.85 5.54
CA MET A 1 19.07 -19.48 6.11
C MET A 1 18.00 -19.96 5.15
N LYS A 2 16.98 -20.64 5.66
CA LYS A 2 15.84 -21.12 4.86
C LYS A 2 14.61 -20.28 5.16
N ILE A 3 13.93 -19.78 4.13
CA ILE A 3 12.77 -18.92 4.27
C ILE A 3 11.58 -19.52 3.52
N ILE A 4 10.40 -19.54 4.15
CA ILE A 4 9.16 -19.83 3.45
C ILE A 4 8.36 -18.52 3.27
N ALA A 5 7.88 -18.27 2.05
CA ALA A 5 7.03 -17.13 1.73
C ALA A 5 5.59 -17.57 1.46
N TYR A 6 4.65 -16.94 2.17
CA TYR A 6 3.20 -17.17 2.02
C TYR A 6 2.55 -16.09 1.15
N GLY A 7 1.41 -16.41 0.54
CA GLY A 7 0.64 -15.48 -0.29
C GLY A 7 1.43 -14.99 -1.50
N VAL A 8 2.29 -15.83 -2.08
CA VAL A 8 3.15 -15.43 -3.21
C VAL A 8 2.38 -15.54 -4.51
N ARG A 9 2.36 -14.45 -5.26
CA ARG A 9 1.77 -14.38 -6.60
C ARG A 9 2.80 -14.81 -7.66
N LYS A 10 2.31 -15.22 -8.82
CA LYS A 10 3.18 -15.69 -9.92
C LYS A 10 4.14 -14.62 -10.43
N ASP A 11 3.74 -13.35 -10.39
CA ASP A 11 4.55 -12.20 -10.81
C ASP A 11 5.68 -11.87 -9.82
N GLU A 12 5.62 -12.38 -8.59
CA GLU A 12 6.69 -12.22 -7.59
C GLU A 12 7.81 -13.27 -7.73
N LEU A 13 7.54 -14.44 -8.31
CA LEU A 13 8.49 -15.56 -8.36
C LEU A 13 9.87 -15.20 -8.94
N PRO A 14 9.99 -14.44 -10.05
CA PRO A 14 11.30 -14.07 -10.60
C PRO A 14 12.14 -13.22 -9.62
N PHE A 15 11.49 -12.44 -8.75
CA PHE A 15 12.19 -11.65 -7.75
C PHE A 15 12.69 -12.52 -6.59
N PHE A 16 11.91 -13.53 -6.17
CA PHE A 16 12.37 -14.50 -5.17
C PHE A 16 13.61 -15.24 -5.66
N GLU A 17 13.59 -15.75 -6.89
CA GLU A 17 14.73 -16.44 -7.51
C GLU A 17 15.96 -15.52 -7.54
N LYS A 18 15.83 -14.34 -8.14
CA LYS A 18 16.93 -13.36 -8.27
C LYS A 18 17.58 -13.02 -6.92
N PHE A 19 16.78 -12.73 -5.91
CA PHE A 19 17.32 -12.30 -4.61
C PHE A 19 17.79 -13.46 -3.76
N ALA A 20 17.20 -14.65 -3.90
CA ALA A 20 17.69 -15.85 -3.24
C ALA A 20 19.10 -16.18 -3.72
N ASP A 21 19.35 -16.15 -5.03
CA ASP A 21 20.68 -16.37 -5.61
C ASP A 21 21.67 -15.29 -5.15
N GLN A 22 21.25 -14.01 -5.19
CA GLN A 22 22.12 -12.91 -4.80
C GLN A 22 22.58 -12.97 -3.35
N PHE A 23 21.73 -13.45 -2.44
CA PHE A 23 21.99 -13.44 -1.01
C PHE A 23 22.28 -14.86 -0.44
N GLY A 24 22.33 -15.89 -1.28
CA GLY A 24 22.58 -17.27 -0.86
C GLY A 24 21.50 -17.79 0.11
N ILE A 25 20.22 -17.50 -0.20
CA ILE A 25 19.07 -17.86 0.63
C ILE A 25 18.38 -19.07 0.01
N GLU A 26 18.20 -20.15 0.78
CA GLU A 26 17.27 -21.21 0.41
C GLU A 26 15.83 -20.73 0.67
N TYR A 27 14.93 -20.92 -0.29
CA TYR A 27 13.55 -20.47 -0.14
C TYR A 27 12.53 -21.47 -0.66
N ALA A 28 11.33 -21.38 -0.11
CA ALA A 28 10.13 -22.00 -0.67
C ALA A 28 9.01 -20.95 -0.74
N THR A 29 8.11 -21.11 -1.68
CA THR A 29 6.96 -20.22 -1.84
C THR A 29 5.65 -21.00 -1.82
N THR A 30 4.60 -20.39 -1.33
CA THR A 30 3.23 -20.90 -1.43
C THR A 30 2.27 -19.75 -1.74
N ALA A 31 1.30 -20.03 -2.63
CA ALA A 31 0.20 -19.09 -2.88
C ALA A 31 -0.82 -19.05 -1.74
N LYS A 32 -0.74 -20.00 -0.80
CA LYS A 32 -1.64 -20.03 0.37
C LYS A 32 -1.25 -18.92 1.33
N GLU A 33 -2.25 -18.28 1.93
CA GLU A 33 -2.05 -17.34 3.03
C GLU A 33 -1.73 -18.10 4.33
N LEU A 34 -1.10 -17.39 5.27
CA LEU A 34 -0.84 -17.94 6.59
C LEU A 34 -2.15 -18.04 7.38
N ASN A 35 -2.42 -19.22 7.89
CA ASN A 35 -3.48 -19.52 8.84
C ASN A 35 -3.08 -20.72 9.70
N ASN A 36 -3.95 -21.15 10.62
CA ASN A 36 -3.66 -22.25 11.53
C ASN A 36 -3.35 -23.59 10.84
N GLU A 37 -3.96 -23.82 9.66
CA GLU A 37 -3.71 -25.06 8.90
C GLU A 37 -2.41 -25.00 8.10
N THR A 38 -2.14 -23.82 7.51
CA THR A 38 -0.98 -23.63 6.64
C THR A 38 0.30 -23.35 7.40
N ALA A 39 0.24 -22.92 8.67
CA ALA A 39 1.41 -22.67 9.52
C ALA A 39 2.38 -23.89 9.60
N LYS A 40 1.85 -25.11 9.46
CA LYS A 40 2.68 -26.35 9.41
C LYS A 40 3.69 -26.39 8.25
N LEU A 41 3.45 -25.61 7.17
CA LEU A 41 4.36 -25.53 6.04
C LEU A 41 5.68 -24.84 6.41
N ALA A 42 5.70 -24.07 7.50
CA ALA A 42 6.90 -23.39 7.98
C ALA A 42 7.87 -24.32 8.75
N LYS A 43 7.49 -25.57 9.00
CA LYS A 43 8.35 -26.51 9.73
C LYS A 43 9.65 -26.78 8.96
N GLY A 44 10.78 -26.56 9.62
CA GLY A 44 12.13 -26.75 9.03
C GLY A 44 12.66 -25.52 8.29
N PHE A 45 12.00 -24.37 8.42
CA PHE A 45 12.48 -23.07 7.96
C PHE A 45 12.97 -22.22 9.14
N ASP A 46 13.89 -21.30 8.87
CA ASP A 46 14.43 -20.38 9.88
C ASP A 46 13.59 -19.11 10.01
N ALA A 47 12.90 -18.73 8.91
CA ALA A 47 12.13 -17.50 8.82
C ALA A 47 10.89 -17.65 7.92
N VAL A 48 9.93 -16.77 8.16
CA VAL A 48 8.68 -16.69 7.40
C VAL A 48 8.55 -15.32 6.76
N SER A 49 8.13 -15.27 5.49
CA SER A 49 7.81 -14.05 4.79
C SER A 49 6.32 -14.01 4.45
N LEU A 50 5.63 -12.96 4.88
CA LEU A 50 4.18 -12.79 4.71
C LEU A 50 3.90 -11.66 3.71
N TYR A 51 2.87 -11.81 2.87
CA TYR A 51 2.34 -10.69 2.10
C TYR A 51 1.45 -9.82 2.99
N THR A 52 0.51 -10.42 3.67
CA THR A 52 -0.31 -9.80 4.72
C THR A 52 -0.35 -10.71 5.92
N ALA A 53 -0.44 -10.15 7.13
CA ALA A 53 -0.78 -10.93 8.30
C ALA A 53 -2.29 -10.88 8.49
N THR A 54 -2.96 -12.01 8.35
CA THR A 54 -4.39 -12.11 8.65
C THR A 54 -4.59 -12.28 10.16
N THR A 55 -5.67 -11.71 10.70
CA THR A 55 -6.07 -11.88 12.10
C THR A 55 -6.36 -13.33 12.47
N GLU A 56 -6.62 -14.17 11.49
CA GLU A 56 -6.87 -15.61 11.65
C GLU A 56 -5.60 -16.44 11.94
N SER A 57 -4.43 -15.82 11.89
CA SER A 57 -3.14 -16.49 12.13
C SER A 57 -2.73 -16.53 13.61
N ASN A 58 -3.63 -16.25 14.54
CA ASN A 58 -3.29 -16.14 15.95
C ASN A 58 -2.59 -17.37 16.53
N ASP A 59 -2.96 -18.59 16.13
CA ASP A 59 -2.30 -19.81 16.62
C ASP A 59 -1.03 -20.16 15.82
N ALA A 60 -0.68 -19.40 14.81
CA ALA A 60 0.54 -19.63 14.04
C ALA A 60 1.80 -19.30 14.84
N TRP A 61 1.71 -18.35 15.79
CA TRP A 61 2.85 -17.95 16.61
C TRP A 61 3.36 -19.05 17.51
N GLU A 62 2.44 -19.84 18.12
CA GLU A 62 2.79 -21.02 18.92
C GLU A 62 3.49 -22.07 18.07
N LYS A 63 3.01 -22.30 16.85
CA LYS A 63 3.66 -23.24 15.92
C LYS A 63 5.01 -22.73 15.46
N PHE A 64 5.15 -21.43 15.24
CA PHE A 64 6.44 -20.85 14.88
C PHE A 64 7.47 -20.99 15.99
N GLU A 65 7.06 -20.82 17.25
CA GLU A 65 7.92 -21.10 18.39
C GLU A 65 8.30 -22.58 18.47
N GLU A 66 7.31 -23.50 18.32
CA GLU A 66 7.57 -24.96 18.26
C GLU A 66 8.56 -25.36 17.17
N TYR A 67 8.53 -24.65 16.02
CA TYR A 67 9.41 -24.92 14.87
C TYR A 67 10.74 -24.14 14.92
N ASP A 68 11.02 -23.43 16.00
CA ASP A 68 12.22 -22.59 16.22
C ASP A 68 12.35 -21.47 15.17
N ILE A 69 11.23 -20.95 14.64
CA ILE A 69 11.20 -19.80 13.74
C ILE A 69 11.41 -18.53 14.55
N LYS A 70 12.43 -17.77 14.20
CA LYS A 70 12.82 -16.56 14.95
C LYS A 70 12.49 -15.24 14.24
N TYR A 71 12.22 -15.30 12.94
CA TYR A 71 12.07 -14.11 12.12
C TYR A 71 10.81 -14.20 11.26
N VAL A 72 10.01 -13.15 11.30
CA VAL A 72 8.88 -12.95 10.38
C VAL A 72 9.05 -11.60 9.68
N THR A 73 9.01 -11.60 8.36
CA THR A 73 9.03 -10.37 7.56
C THR A 73 7.71 -10.19 6.84
N VAL A 74 7.16 -8.98 6.91
CA VAL A 74 5.94 -8.60 6.18
C VAL A 74 6.34 -7.82 4.94
N ARG A 75 5.94 -8.31 3.75
CA ARG A 75 6.27 -7.70 2.45
C ARG A 75 5.41 -6.48 2.12
N THR A 76 4.92 -5.79 3.13
CA THR A 76 4.11 -4.55 3.00
C THR A 76 4.63 -3.47 3.95
N ALA A 77 4.25 -2.23 3.69
CA ALA A 77 4.54 -1.13 4.60
C ALA A 77 3.65 -1.18 5.85
N GLY A 78 2.35 -1.45 5.66
CA GLY A 78 1.41 -1.63 6.76
C GLY A 78 1.62 -2.99 7.45
N PHE A 79 1.50 -2.99 8.76
CA PHE A 79 1.65 -4.19 9.61
C PHE A 79 0.59 -4.25 10.72
N ASP A 80 -0.49 -3.47 10.60
CA ASP A 80 -1.54 -3.35 11.60
C ASP A 80 -2.27 -4.68 11.89
N ALA A 81 -2.26 -5.59 10.92
CA ALA A 81 -2.83 -6.93 11.09
C ALA A 81 -1.89 -7.92 11.84
N VAL A 82 -0.65 -7.50 12.16
CA VAL A 82 0.31 -8.34 12.88
C VAL A 82 0.18 -8.12 14.38
N ASP A 83 -0.11 -9.17 15.14
CA ASP A 83 -0.09 -9.13 16.60
C ASP A 83 1.37 -9.13 17.11
N ILE A 84 1.92 -7.90 17.21
CA ILE A 84 3.31 -7.68 17.64
C ILE A 84 3.54 -8.15 19.08
N ASP A 85 2.56 -7.96 19.96
CA ASP A 85 2.70 -8.32 21.37
C ASP A 85 2.72 -9.85 21.54
N ARG A 86 1.92 -10.55 20.74
CA ARG A 86 1.94 -12.01 20.72
C ARG A 86 3.25 -12.54 20.12
N ALA A 87 3.71 -11.95 19.01
CA ALA A 87 5.01 -12.32 18.43
C ALA A 87 6.17 -12.14 19.43
N LYS A 88 6.17 -11.06 20.21
CA LYS A 88 7.15 -10.84 21.28
C LYS A 88 7.10 -11.92 22.36
N LYS A 89 5.90 -12.36 22.76
CA LYS A 89 5.73 -13.45 23.76
C LYS A 89 6.37 -14.75 23.28
N HIS A 90 6.32 -15.01 21.97
CA HIS A 90 6.92 -16.19 21.34
C HIS A 90 8.34 -15.93 20.83
N HIS A 91 9.01 -14.87 21.29
CA HIS A 91 10.39 -14.50 20.95
C HIS A 91 10.67 -14.33 19.45
N ILE A 92 9.62 -13.99 18.66
CA ILE A 92 9.72 -13.79 17.22
C ILE A 92 10.00 -12.34 16.91
N LYS A 93 11.03 -12.08 16.10
CA LYS A 93 11.37 -10.74 15.60
C LYS A 93 10.61 -10.47 14.31
N ILE A 94 9.95 -9.31 14.26
CA ILE A 94 9.18 -8.88 13.08
C ILE A 94 9.90 -7.73 12.39
N SER A 95 9.88 -7.76 11.06
CA SER A 95 10.29 -6.66 10.20
C SER A 95 9.25 -6.42 9.10
N ASN A 96 9.17 -5.20 8.59
CA ASN A 96 8.32 -4.82 7.47
C ASN A 96 9.12 -4.04 6.43
N VAL A 97 8.48 -3.62 5.35
CA VAL A 97 9.03 -2.71 4.34
C VAL A 97 8.51 -1.30 4.60
N PRO A 98 9.23 -0.47 5.37
CA PRO A 98 8.68 0.79 5.87
C PRO A 98 8.43 1.83 4.77
N GLN A 99 9.08 1.66 3.63
CA GLN A 99 8.91 2.53 2.46
C GLN A 99 9.33 1.79 1.19
N TYR A 100 8.44 1.77 0.19
CA TYR A 100 8.80 1.22 -1.12
C TYR A 100 8.52 2.19 -2.28
N SER A 101 7.34 2.80 -2.37
CA SER A 101 7.04 3.75 -3.46
C SER A 101 5.88 4.71 -3.10
N PRO A 102 6.12 5.78 -2.35
CA PRO A 102 5.10 6.82 -2.13
C PRO A 102 4.57 7.42 -3.44
N SER A 103 5.45 7.53 -4.45
CA SER A 103 5.09 8.06 -5.77
C SER A 103 4.07 7.21 -6.50
N ALA A 104 4.21 5.87 -6.49
CA ALA A 104 3.23 5.00 -7.16
C ALA A 104 1.82 5.15 -6.60
N ILE A 105 1.68 5.33 -5.29
CA ILE A 105 0.37 5.54 -4.65
C ILE A 105 -0.19 6.91 -5.02
N ALA A 106 0.65 7.94 -4.99
CA ALA A 106 0.25 9.30 -5.38
C ALA A 106 -0.17 9.37 -6.86
N GLU A 107 0.61 8.76 -7.75
CA GLU A 107 0.31 8.67 -9.19
C GLU A 107 -1.01 7.94 -9.44
N PHE A 108 -1.27 6.85 -8.72
CA PHE A 108 -2.53 6.14 -8.83
C PHE A 108 -3.71 6.99 -8.37
N ALA A 109 -3.60 7.71 -7.25
CA ALA A 109 -4.63 8.62 -6.77
C ALA A 109 -4.96 9.72 -7.81
N VAL A 110 -3.92 10.32 -8.41
CA VAL A 110 -4.07 11.33 -9.46
C VAL A 110 -4.69 10.73 -10.72
N ALA A 111 -4.25 9.55 -11.15
CA ALA A 111 -4.80 8.87 -12.31
C ALA A 111 -6.29 8.56 -12.14
N MET A 112 -6.70 8.06 -10.97
CA MET A 112 -8.10 7.80 -10.64
C MET A 112 -8.93 9.10 -10.63
N THR A 113 -8.39 10.16 -10.05
CA THR A 113 -9.02 11.49 -10.05
C THR A 113 -9.26 11.98 -11.48
N LEU A 114 -8.22 11.93 -12.32
CA LEU A 114 -8.34 12.35 -13.73
C LEU A 114 -9.31 11.44 -14.51
N ALA A 115 -9.30 10.14 -14.26
CA ALA A 115 -10.21 9.21 -14.91
C ALA A 115 -11.68 9.56 -14.64
N VAL A 116 -12.01 9.94 -13.40
CA VAL A 116 -13.36 10.35 -13.00
C VAL A 116 -13.71 11.74 -13.57
N LEU A 117 -12.85 12.73 -13.37
CA LEU A 117 -13.09 14.10 -13.80
C LEU A 117 -13.23 14.23 -15.31
N ARG A 118 -12.44 13.49 -16.08
CA ARG A 118 -12.43 13.54 -17.54
C ARG A 118 -13.34 12.48 -18.17
N LYS A 119 -14.14 11.76 -17.37
CA LYS A 119 -15.08 10.74 -17.83
C LYS A 119 -14.42 9.63 -18.67
N ILE A 120 -13.13 9.31 -18.41
CA ILE A 120 -12.35 8.37 -19.22
C ILE A 120 -13.01 6.99 -19.32
N PRO A 121 -13.52 6.36 -18.25
CA PRO A 121 -14.16 5.06 -18.36
C PRO A 121 -15.37 5.08 -19.31
N LEU A 122 -16.23 6.09 -19.22
CA LEU A 122 -17.38 6.22 -20.09
C LEU A 122 -17.00 6.42 -21.56
N ALA A 123 -15.97 7.25 -21.81
CA ALA A 123 -15.47 7.45 -23.17
C ALA A 123 -14.90 6.16 -23.76
N LEU A 124 -14.18 5.37 -22.98
CA LEU A 124 -13.63 4.08 -23.41
C LEU A 124 -14.74 3.05 -23.72
N GLU A 125 -15.78 2.97 -22.88
CA GLU A 125 -16.91 2.06 -23.15
C GLU A 125 -17.64 2.43 -24.44
N ARG A 126 -17.88 3.72 -24.69
CA ARG A 126 -18.47 4.18 -25.95
C ARG A 126 -17.59 3.88 -27.16
N ALA A 127 -16.29 4.13 -27.04
CA ALA A 127 -15.35 3.86 -28.13
C ALA A 127 -15.34 2.37 -28.56
N LYS A 128 -15.54 1.43 -27.63
CA LYS A 128 -15.62 -0.01 -27.94
C LYS A 128 -16.77 -0.35 -28.89
N VAL A 129 -17.86 0.42 -28.86
CA VAL A 129 -19.04 0.25 -29.71
C VAL A 129 -19.11 1.31 -30.82
N GLN A 130 -17.99 1.98 -31.10
CA GLN A 130 -17.87 3.04 -32.12
C GLN A 130 -18.85 4.21 -31.94
N ASP A 131 -19.27 4.48 -30.70
CA ASP A 131 -20.00 5.68 -30.34
C ASP A 131 -19.02 6.80 -29.97
N PHE A 132 -18.86 7.78 -30.85
CA PHE A 132 -17.99 8.94 -30.66
C PHE A 132 -18.75 10.18 -30.22
N SER A 133 -19.97 10.06 -29.73
CA SER A 133 -20.75 11.17 -29.21
C SER A 133 -20.08 11.78 -27.97
N VAL A 134 -20.11 13.10 -27.86
CA VAL A 134 -19.51 13.84 -26.74
C VAL A 134 -20.51 14.18 -25.63
N GLU A 135 -21.77 13.83 -25.81
CA GLU A 135 -22.83 14.09 -24.83
C GLU A 135 -22.53 13.40 -23.50
N GLY A 136 -22.58 14.13 -22.39
CA GLY A 136 -22.25 13.64 -21.04
C GLY A 136 -20.76 13.42 -20.76
N LEU A 137 -19.85 13.71 -21.73
CA LEU A 137 -18.40 13.63 -21.54
C LEU A 137 -17.78 14.96 -21.07
N LEU A 138 -18.59 16.00 -20.82
CA LEU A 138 -18.06 17.25 -20.27
C LEU A 138 -17.44 16.98 -18.90
N GLY A 139 -16.14 17.21 -18.80
CA GLY A 139 -15.35 17.03 -17.59
C GLY A 139 -15.05 18.35 -16.89
N LYS A 140 -14.29 18.25 -15.79
CA LYS A 140 -13.76 19.39 -15.04
C LYS A 140 -12.25 19.46 -15.14
N GLU A 141 -11.67 20.64 -14.95
CA GLU A 141 -10.23 20.88 -14.96
C GLU A 141 -9.69 20.97 -13.54
N LEU A 142 -8.58 20.31 -13.27
CA LEU A 142 -7.96 20.26 -11.94
C LEU A 142 -7.54 21.65 -11.42
N ASN A 143 -7.06 22.53 -12.30
CA ASN A 143 -6.63 23.89 -11.94
C ASN A 143 -7.76 24.80 -11.40
N GLN A 144 -9.00 24.39 -11.59
CA GLN A 144 -10.19 25.09 -11.08
C GLN A 144 -10.72 24.50 -9.77
N MET A 145 -10.02 23.47 -9.23
CA MET A 145 -10.51 22.69 -8.11
C MET A 145 -9.63 22.86 -6.86
N THR A 146 -10.27 22.75 -5.72
CA THR A 146 -9.60 22.64 -4.42
C THR A 146 -9.47 21.16 -4.05
N ILE A 147 -8.24 20.72 -3.82
CA ILE A 147 -7.92 19.35 -3.42
C ILE A 147 -7.65 19.30 -1.93
N GLY A 148 -8.40 18.47 -1.20
CA GLY A 148 -8.21 18.22 0.22
C GLY A 148 -7.31 16.99 0.44
N VAL A 149 -6.24 17.15 1.20
CA VAL A 149 -5.32 16.06 1.55
C VAL A 149 -5.35 15.82 3.05
N ILE A 150 -5.90 14.68 3.46
CA ILE A 150 -5.93 14.26 4.86
C ILE A 150 -4.79 13.28 5.09
N GLY A 151 -3.85 13.67 5.98
CA GLY A 151 -2.58 12.98 6.16
C GLY A 151 -1.49 13.50 5.22
N THR A 152 -0.57 14.30 5.75
CA THR A 152 0.51 14.94 4.99
C THR A 152 1.87 14.26 5.20
N GLY A 153 1.83 12.95 5.46
CA GLY A 153 3.00 12.09 5.46
C GLY A 153 3.60 11.96 4.04
N ARG A 154 4.49 10.99 3.86
CA ARG A 154 5.23 10.81 2.58
C ARG A 154 4.32 10.70 1.36
N ILE A 155 3.24 9.93 1.45
CA ILE A 155 2.28 9.73 0.35
C ILE A 155 1.47 11.00 0.12
N GLY A 156 0.82 11.53 1.16
CA GLY A 156 -0.01 12.73 1.04
C GLY A 156 0.77 13.94 0.55
N MET A 157 2.02 14.10 1.00
CA MET A 157 2.92 15.15 0.53
C MET A 157 3.25 15.01 -0.95
N THR A 158 3.50 13.77 -1.42
CA THR A 158 3.77 13.52 -2.84
C THR A 158 2.52 13.78 -3.67
N THR A 159 1.36 13.35 -3.20
CA THR A 159 0.06 13.62 -3.82
C THR A 159 -0.22 15.12 -3.92
N ALA A 160 -0.01 15.87 -2.82
CA ALA A 160 -0.17 17.32 -2.78
C ALA A 160 0.72 18.04 -3.82
N LYS A 161 1.99 17.62 -3.94
CA LYS A 161 2.93 18.18 -4.93
C LYS A 161 2.44 17.98 -6.37
N VAL A 162 1.92 16.80 -6.69
CA VAL A 162 1.43 16.51 -8.04
C VAL A 162 0.19 17.35 -8.35
N PHE A 163 -0.80 17.42 -7.46
CA PHE A 163 -1.98 18.27 -7.68
C PHE A 163 -1.63 19.75 -7.74
N ASN A 164 -0.70 20.22 -6.92
CA ASN A 164 -0.20 21.59 -7.00
C ASN A 164 0.45 21.88 -8.37
N ALA A 165 1.22 20.91 -8.92
CA ALA A 165 1.80 21.05 -10.26
C ALA A 165 0.75 21.09 -11.38
N PHE A 166 -0.44 20.53 -11.19
CA PHE A 166 -1.59 20.72 -12.09
C PHE A 166 -2.27 22.09 -11.93
N GLY A 167 -1.80 22.93 -11.01
CA GLY A 167 -2.38 24.24 -10.75
C GLY A 167 -3.57 24.23 -9.81
N SER A 168 -3.89 23.12 -9.18
CA SER A 168 -4.97 23.04 -8.19
C SER A 168 -4.60 23.81 -6.91
N LYS A 169 -5.60 24.39 -6.26
CA LYS A 169 -5.45 24.82 -4.87
C LYS A 169 -5.41 23.56 -3.99
N VAL A 170 -4.37 23.41 -3.16
CA VAL A 170 -4.27 22.27 -2.25
C VAL A 170 -4.41 22.73 -0.81
N ILE A 171 -5.35 22.15 -0.08
CA ILE A 171 -5.52 22.33 1.36
C ILE A 171 -5.30 21.00 2.05
N GLY A 172 -4.86 20.99 3.30
CA GLY A 172 -4.56 19.74 3.98
C GLY A 172 -4.77 19.77 5.48
N TYR A 173 -4.92 18.58 6.04
CA TYR A 173 -4.98 18.35 7.48
C TYR A 173 -4.03 17.22 7.89
N ASP A 174 -3.35 17.41 8.98
CA ASP A 174 -2.61 16.37 9.68
C ASP A 174 -2.55 16.71 11.18
N VAL A 175 -2.46 15.67 12.01
CA VAL A 175 -2.21 15.83 13.46
C VAL A 175 -0.80 16.41 13.68
N PHE A 176 0.16 16.03 12.84
CA PHE A 176 1.53 16.53 12.85
C PHE A 176 1.81 17.31 11.56
N GLN A 177 1.78 18.63 11.66
CA GLN A 177 2.04 19.49 10.51
C GLN A 177 3.52 19.43 10.10
N ASN A 178 3.76 19.28 8.81
CA ASN A 178 5.10 19.26 8.21
C ASN A 178 5.40 20.63 7.58
N GLU A 179 6.51 21.28 7.96
CA GLU A 179 6.90 22.58 7.40
C GLU A 179 7.15 22.54 5.89
N GLU A 180 7.68 21.42 5.37
CA GLU A 180 7.84 21.25 3.92
C GLU A 180 6.49 21.17 3.18
N ALA A 181 5.44 20.68 3.85
CA ALA A 181 4.11 20.63 3.28
C ALA A 181 3.50 22.03 3.10
N LYS A 182 3.82 22.99 3.96
CA LYS A 182 3.35 24.38 3.86
C LYS A 182 3.81 25.09 2.58
N LYS A 183 4.82 24.55 1.88
CA LYS A 183 5.27 25.08 0.59
C LYS A 183 4.37 24.69 -0.58
N VAL A 184 3.50 23.69 -0.41
CA VAL A 184 2.66 23.14 -1.48
C VAL A 184 1.19 23.07 -1.14
N LEU A 185 0.83 23.17 0.15
CA LEU A 185 -0.55 23.18 0.62
C LEU A 185 -0.74 24.14 1.79
N GLU A 186 -1.98 24.56 2.00
CA GLU A 186 -2.41 25.34 3.17
C GLU A 186 -3.05 24.41 4.20
N TYR A 187 -2.52 24.37 5.44
CA TYR A 187 -3.14 23.61 6.51
C TYR A 187 -4.43 24.25 6.99
N LYS A 188 -5.46 23.44 7.16
CA LYS A 188 -6.78 23.80 7.67
C LYS A 188 -7.20 22.86 8.78
N SER A 189 -8.30 23.15 9.46
CA SER A 189 -8.97 22.20 10.32
C SER A 189 -9.52 21.03 9.47
N LEU A 190 -9.75 19.88 10.09
CA LEU A 190 -10.33 18.73 9.39
C LEU A 190 -11.70 19.09 8.78
N ASP A 191 -12.54 19.78 9.55
CA ASP A 191 -13.87 20.22 9.10
C ASP A 191 -13.77 21.19 7.92
N ASP A 192 -12.79 22.12 7.94
CA ASP A 192 -12.56 23.03 6.81
C ASP A 192 -12.08 22.30 5.55
N VAL A 193 -11.26 21.25 5.69
CA VAL A 193 -10.84 20.44 4.55
C VAL A 193 -12.06 19.78 3.93
N PHE A 194 -12.92 19.15 4.72
CA PHE A 194 -14.15 18.54 4.20
C PHE A 194 -15.12 19.55 3.57
N ALA A 195 -15.26 20.74 4.19
CA ALA A 195 -16.22 21.73 3.72
C ALA A 195 -15.78 22.46 2.44
N ASN A 196 -14.46 22.57 2.20
CA ASN A 196 -13.93 23.44 1.15
C ASN A 196 -13.14 22.69 0.06
N SER A 197 -13.16 21.36 0.04
CA SER A 197 -12.57 20.57 -1.03
C SER A 197 -13.62 20.16 -2.05
N ASP A 198 -13.20 20.12 -3.31
CA ASP A 198 -13.96 19.52 -4.40
C ASP A 198 -13.65 18.02 -4.53
N ILE A 199 -12.47 17.63 -4.04
CA ILE A 199 -11.93 16.26 -4.06
C ILE A 199 -11.13 16.04 -2.79
#